data_d89fe7f7d0f7791352cc253bc7483541
#
_entry.id   d89fe7f7d0f7791352cc253bc7483541
#
_cell.length_a   1.000
_cell.length_b   1.000
_cell.length_c   1.000
_cell.angle_alpha   90.00
_cell.angle_beta   90.00
_cell.angle_gamma   90.00
#
_symmetry.space_group_name_H-M   'P 1'
#
loop_
_entity.id
_entity.type
_entity.pdbx_description
1 polymer ?
#
loop_
_entity_poly.entity_id
_entity_poly.type
_entity_poly.pdbx_seq_one_letter_code
_entity_poly.pdbx_strand_id
1 'polypeptide(L)'
;MVRTIGSAAPGSEERKSYDLARMKSATVYFGLPQIFITLNPADNVSPVALFYSGEKIDVKEFHPKLYSAAQRLETMLDNPLAVVDYFRNTTSAILNSLLKGGMFGELIHYQGPIEYLGRGPPHTHLLVHARS
;
A
#
# COMPACT_ATOMS: atom_id res chain seq x y z
N MET A 1 -17.92 -12.00 20.92
CA MET A 1 -16.92 -12.79 20.20
C MET A 1 -16.84 -12.44 18.69
N VAL A 2 -17.95 -12.26 17.98
CA VAL A 2 -17.98 -11.91 16.55
C VAL A 2 -17.37 -10.51 16.26
N ARG A 3 -17.57 -9.53 17.12
CA ARG A 3 -16.99 -8.17 16.98
C ARG A 3 -15.46 -8.14 17.00
N THR A 4 -14.83 -9.01 17.78
CA THR A 4 -13.36 -9.05 17.91
C THR A 4 -12.69 -9.62 16.66
N ILE A 5 -13.36 -10.51 15.95
CA ILE A 5 -12.86 -11.07 14.67
C ILE A 5 -13.02 -10.06 13.54
N GLY A 6 -14.14 -9.32 13.51
CA GLY A 6 -14.41 -8.29 12.51
C GLY A 6 -13.42 -7.12 12.57
N SER A 7 -12.96 -6.72 13.75
CA SER A 7 -12.04 -5.58 13.92
C SER A 7 -10.65 -5.80 13.32
N ALA A 8 -10.25 -7.05 13.10
CA ALA A 8 -8.98 -7.40 12.48
C ALA A 8 -9.06 -7.45 10.94
N ALA A 9 -10.27 -7.58 10.39
CA ALA A 9 -10.45 -7.71 8.94
C ALA A 9 -10.25 -6.36 8.23
N PRO A 10 -9.31 -6.26 7.26
CA PRO A 10 -9.15 -5.06 6.46
C PRO A 10 -10.45 -4.66 5.79
N GLY A 11 -10.82 -3.37 5.86
CA GLY A 11 -12.04 -2.84 5.24
C GLY A 11 -13.34 -3.05 6.03
N SER A 12 -13.32 -3.76 7.17
CA SER A 12 -14.49 -3.84 8.06
C SER A 12 -14.81 -2.48 8.69
N GLU A 13 -16.07 -2.24 9.05
CA GLU A 13 -16.49 -0.99 9.72
C GLU A 13 -15.78 -0.81 11.06
N GLU A 14 -15.56 -1.89 11.80
CA GLU A 14 -14.80 -1.87 13.05
C GLU A 14 -13.34 -1.46 12.81
N ARG A 15 -12.73 -1.96 11.74
CA ARG A 15 -11.36 -1.57 11.36
C ARG A 15 -11.28 -0.11 10.97
N LYS A 16 -12.22 0.38 10.16
CA LYS A 16 -12.30 1.79 9.77
C LYS A 16 -12.46 2.69 11.00
N SER A 17 -13.35 2.32 11.93
CA SER A 17 -13.56 3.06 13.18
C SER A 17 -12.30 3.11 14.04
N TYR A 18 -11.59 2.00 14.13
CA TYR A 18 -10.30 1.90 14.84
C TYR A 18 -9.23 2.80 14.19
N ASP A 19 -9.08 2.71 12.87
CA ASP A 19 -8.10 3.52 12.13
C ASP A 19 -8.42 5.02 12.24
N LEU A 20 -9.70 5.41 12.18
CA LEU A 20 -10.13 6.79 12.40
C LEU A 20 -9.81 7.29 13.83
N ALA A 21 -10.04 6.46 14.84
CA ALA A 21 -9.72 6.80 16.22
C ALA A 21 -8.20 7.01 16.40
N ARG A 22 -7.38 6.15 15.79
CA ARG A 22 -5.92 6.31 15.77
C ARG A 22 -5.48 7.60 15.09
N MET A 23 -6.07 7.93 13.95
CA MET A 23 -5.77 9.16 13.22
C MET A 23 -6.10 10.40 14.05
N LYS A 24 -7.25 10.42 14.71
CA LYS A 24 -7.63 11.50 15.64
C LYS A 24 -6.66 11.59 16.82
N SER A 25 -6.29 10.47 17.42
CA SER A 25 -5.34 10.45 18.55
C SER A 25 -3.96 10.96 18.13
N ALA A 26 -3.47 10.58 16.97
CA ALA A 26 -2.21 11.09 16.45
C ALA A 26 -2.25 12.59 16.19
N THR A 27 -3.36 13.10 15.64
CA THR A 27 -3.55 14.54 15.42
C THR A 27 -3.58 15.32 16.75
N VAL A 28 -4.18 14.76 17.80
CA VAL A 28 -4.17 15.38 19.13
C VAL A 28 -2.76 15.40 19.72
N TYR A 29 -2.01 14.32 19.55
CA TYR A 29 -0.68 14.16 20.17
C TYR A 29 0.44 14.86 19.39
N PHE A 30 0.46 14.74 18.06
CA PHE A 30 1.53 15.26 17.21
C PHE A 30 1.17 16.58 16.50
N GLY A 31 -0.07 17.06 16.63
CA GLY A 31 -0.59 18.16 15.86
C GLY A 31 -1.15 17.73 14.50
N LEU A 32 -1.44 18.70 13.63
CA LEU A 32 -1.92 18.41 12.28
C LEU A 32 -0.81 17.74 11.44
N PRO A 33 -1.16 16.74 10.63
CA PRO A 33 -0.20 16.17 9.69
C PRO A 33 0.22 17.22 8.66
N GLN A 34 1.51 17.27 8.35
CA GLN A 34 2.06 18.23 7.39
C GLN A 34 1.97 17.71 5.95
N ILE A 35 1.92 16.38 5.78
CA ILE A 35 1.97 15.76 4.45
C ILE A 35 0.89 14.69 4.35
N PHE A 36 0.22 14.68 3.21
CA PHE A 36 -0.70 13.63 2.80
C PHE A 36 -0.12 12.92 1.57
N ILE A 37 0.08 11.61 1.68
CA ILE A 37 0.66 10.80 0.62
C ILE A 37 -0.35 9.72 0.20
N THR A 38 -0.62 9.63 -1.08
CA THR A 38 -1.32 8.49 -1.67
C THR A 38 -0.31 7.60 -2.40
N LEU A 39 -0.26 6.33 -2.02
CA LEU A 39 0.53 5.32 -2.72
C LEU A 39 -0.41 4.33 -3.39
N ASN A 40 -0.33 4.28 -4.71
CA ASN A 40 -1.07 3.38 -5.55
C ASN A 40 -0.11 2.74 -6.56
N PRO A 41 0.69 1.75 -6.13
CA PRO A 41 1.59 1.05 -7.03
C PRO A 41 0.81 0.36 -8.14
N ALA A 42 1.17 0.65 -9.38
CA ALA A 42 0.54 0.05 -10.56
C ALA A 42 1.02 -1.41 -10.72
N ASP A 43 0.32 -2.34 -10.10
CA ASP A 43 0.63 -3.77 -10.14
C ASP A 43 0.45 -4.38 -11.53
N ASN A 44 -0.60 -3.99 -12.23
CA ASN A 44 -0.96 -4.52 -13.55
C ASN A 44 0.00 -4.15 -14.70
N VAL A 45 0.96 -3.25 -14.47
CA VAL A 45 1.98 -2.89 -15.45
C VAL A 45 3.40 -3.18 -14.97
N SER A 46 3.54 -3.57 -13.70
CA SER A 46 4.85 -3.80 -13.10
C SER A 46 5.41 -5.19 -13.45
N PRO A 47 6.62 -5.28 -14.02
CA PRO A 47 7.29 -6.57 -14.22
C PRO A 47 7.58 -7.27 -12.87
N VAL A 48 7.78 -6.51 -11.83
CA VAL A 48 8.03 -7.03 -10.48
C VAL A 48 6.79 -7.74 -9.93
N ALA A 49 5.59 -7.20 -10.18
CA ALA A 49 4.35 -7.85 -9.76
C ALA A 49 4.14 -9.20 -10.47
N LEU A 50 4.45 -9.29 -11.76
CA LEU A 50 4.42 -10.54 -12.50
C LEU A 50 5.44 -11.57 -11.98
N PHE A 51 6.64 -11.10 -11.62
CA PHE A 51 7.64 -11.95 -10.97
C PHE A 51 7.13 -12.53 -9.64
N TYR A 52 6.48 -11.74 -8.82
CA TYR A 52 5.83 -12.22 -7.58
C TYR A 52 4.72 -13.24 -7.86
N SER A 53 4.07 -13.15 -9.00
CA SER A 53 3.05 -14.13 -9.43
C SER A 53 3.63 -15.45 -9.94
N GLY A 54 4.96 -15.61 -9.90
CA GLY A 54 5.65 -16.84 -10.30
C GLY A 54 6.04 -16.90 -11.78
N GLU A 55 5.81 -15.81 -12.53
CA GLU A 55 6.25 -15.72 -13.91
C GLU A 55 7.78 -15.68 -14.01
N LYS A 56 8.35 -16.45 -14.91
CA LYS A 56 9.79 -16.45 -15.18
C LYS A 56 10.15 -15.25 -16.04
N ILE A 57 10.30 -14.10 -15.41
CA ILE A 57 10.61 -12.86 -16.09
C ILE A 57 12.00 -12.40 -15.71
N ASP A 58 12.84 -12.09 -16.70
CA ASP A 58 14.02 -11.26 -16.45
C ASP A 58 13.59 -9.81 -16.31
N VAL A 59 13.60 -9.31 -15.08
CA VAL A 59 13.17 -7.95 -14.74
C VAL A 59 14.03 -6.89 -15.47
N LYS A 60 15.27 -7.23 -15.85
CA LYS A 60 16.17 -6.33 -16.56
C LYS A 60 15.84 -6.23 -18.06
N GLU A 61 15.33 -7.31 -18.63
CA GLU A 61 14.99 -7.39 -20.06
C GLU A 61 13.49 -7.31 -20.32
N PHE A 62 12.70 -7.02 -19.29
CA PHE A 62 11.25 -6.97 -19.40
C PHE A 62 10.78 -5.87 -20.35
N HIS A 63 10.15 -6.30 -21.42
CA HIS A 63 9.37 -5.42 -22.29
C HIS A 63 7.88 -5.54 -21.98
N PRO A 64 7.19 -4.46 -21.56
CA PRO A 64 5.76 -4.48 -21.26
C PRO A 64 4.89 -5.02 -22.40
N LYS A 65 5.42 -5.07 -23.62
CA LYS A 65 4.73 -5.59 -24.80
C LYS A 65 4.65 -7.11 -24.87
N LEU A 66 5.43 -7.84 -24.07
CA LEU A 66 5.40 -9.32 -24.06
C LEU A 66 4.09 -9.89 -23.51
N TYR A 67 3.44 -9.14 -22.63
CA TYR A 67 2.16 -9.51 -22.05
C TYR A 67 1.11 -8.46 -22.37
N SER A 68 -0.02 -8.87 -22.91
CA SER A 68 -1.16 -7.98 -23.07
C SER A 68 -1.69 -7.52 -21.70
N ALA A 69 -2.39 -6.40 -21.66
CA ALA A 69 -3.00 -5.93 -20.42
C ALA A 69 -3.97 -6.97 -19.82
N ALA A 70 -4.68 -7.70 -20.67
CA ALA A 70 -5.58 -8.78 -20.24
C ALA A 70 -4.83 -9.93 -19.58
N GLN A 71 -3.73 -10.39 -20.19
CA GLN A 71 -2.90 -11.48 -19.64
C GLN A 71 -2.29 -11.08 -18.29
N ARG A 72 -1.79 -9.85 -18.16
CA ARG A 72 -1.26 -9.36 -16.88
C ARG A 72 -2.32 -9.33 -15.79
N LEU A 73 -3.51 -8.82 -16.13
CA LEU A 73 -4.63 -8.78 -15.19
C LEU A 73 -5.05 -10.20 -14.76
N GLU A 74 -5.17 -11.14 -15.70
CA GLU A 74 -5.51 -12.54 -15.43
C GLU A 74 -4.49 -13.18 -14.47
N THR A 75 -3.18 -13.06 -14.77
CA THR A 75 -2.12 -13.58 -13.90
C THR A 75 -2.20 -13.03 -12.47
N MET A 76 -2.57 -11.77 -12.32
CA MET A 76 -2.70 -11.16 -10.99
C MET A 76 -3.97 -11.56 -10.26
N LEU A 77 -5.08 -11.74 -10.98
CA LEU A 77 -6.33 -12.23 -10.39
C LEU A 77 -6.18 -13.67 -9.89
N ASP A 78 -5.38 -14.48 -10.57
CA ASP A 78 -5.08 -15.86 -10.17
C ASP A 78 -4.11 -15.93 -8.98
N ASN A 79 -3.37 -14.87 -8.71
CA ASN A 79 -2.36 -14.81 -7.66
C ASN A 79 -2.55 -13.62 -6.69
N PRO A 80 -3.65 -13.56 -5.94
CA PRO A 80 -3.96 -12.41 -5.09
C PRO A 80 -2.92 -12.17 -3.98
N LEU A 81 -2.26 -13.21 -3.50
CA LEU A 81 -1.18 -13.07 -2.51
C LEU A 81 0.03 -12.34 -3.09
N ALA A 82 0.37 -12.61 -4.35
CA ALA A 82 1.46 -11.94 -5.05
C ALA A 82 1.21 -10.43 -5.18
N VAL A 83 -0.03 -10.02 -5.45
CA VAL A 83 -0.42 -8.62 -5.50
C VAL A 83 -0.25 -7.94 -4.15
N VAL A 84 -0.65 -8.60 -3.06
CA VAL A 84 -0.49 -8.10 -1.69
C VAL A 84 0.99 -7.97 -1.32
N ASP A 85 1.81 -8.97 -1.64
CA ASP A 85 3.25 -8.97 -1.35
C ASP A 85 3.97 -7.88 -2.16
N TYR A 86 3.64 -7.74 -3.44
CA TYR A 86 4.14 -6.67 -4.28
C TYR A 86 3.80 -5.29 -3.70
N PHE A 87 2.54 -5.07 -3.36
CA PHE A 87 2.10 -3.81 -2.76
C PHE A 87 2.84 -3.52 -1.46
N ARG A 88 2.92 -4.49 -0.56
CA ARG A 88 3.59 -4.35 0.74
C ARG A 88 5.06 -4.01 0.60
N ASN A 89 5.78 -4.73 -0.25
CA ASN A 89 7.22 -4.52 -0.45
C ASN A 89 7.51 -3.19 -1.14
N THR A 90 6.73 -2.84 -2.18
CA THR A 90 6.88 -1.56 -2.89
C THR A 90 6.56 -0.39 -1.97
N THR A 91 5.46 -0.45 -1.22
CA THR A 91 5.09 0.59 -0.25
C THR A 91 6.16 0.73 0.83
N SER A 92 6.67 -0.37 1.37
CA SER A 92 7.74 -0.35 2.37
C SER A 92 9.03 0.26 1.81
N ALA A 93 9.41 -0.05 0.58
CA ALA A 93 10.59 0.53 -0.07
C ALA A 93 10.44 2.06 -0.25
N ILE A 94 9.28 2.51 -0.71
CA ILE A 94 8.96 3.93 -0.88
C ILE A 94 9.02 4.64 0.48
N LEU A 95 8.36 4.10 1.51
CA LEU A 95 8.34 4.70 2.85
C LEU A 95 9.74 4.75 3.47
N ASN A 96 10.54 3.71 3.31
CA ASN A 96 11.91 3.72 3.80
C ASN A 96 12.78 4.74 3.06
N SER A 97 12.63 4.88 1.76
CA SER A 97 13.43 5.80 0.95
C SER A 97 13.01 7.25 1.13
N LEU A 98 11.71 7.53 1.11
CA LEU A 98 11.21 8.91 1.14
C LEU A 98 11.08 9.45 2.57
N LEU A 99 10.44 8.70 3.45
CA LEU A 99 10.16 9.20 4.80
C LEU A 99 11.36 9.03 5.72
N LYS A 100 11.88 7.82 5.84
CA LYS A 100 13.04 7.56 6.72
C LYS A 100 14.35 8.09 6.14
N GLY A 101 14.42 8.31 4.83
CA GLY A 101 15.53 8.97 4.17
C GLY A 101 15.61 10.49 4.41
N GLY A 102 14.63 11.07 5.12
CA GLY A 102 14.64 12.47 5.52
C GLY A 102 14.25 13.47 4.42
N MET A 103 13.64 13.00 3.32
CA MET A 103 13.21 13.88 2.22
C MET A 103 12.25 14.98 2.68
N PHE A 104 11.45 14.72 3.70
CA PHE A 104 10.46 15.64 4.25
C PHE A 104 10.82 16.16 5.65
N GLY A 105 12.09 16.08 6.04
CA GLY A 105 12.54 16.40 7.38
C GLY A 105 12.55 15.20 8.33
N GLU A 106 12.60 15.48 9.64
CA GLU A 106 12.57 14.42 10.66
C GLU A 106 11.18 13.78 10.73
N LEU A 107 11.10 12.49 10.41
CA LEU A 107 9.86 11.73 10.53
C LEU A 107 9.50 11.50 11.99
N ILE A 108 8.37 12.02 12.43
CA ILE A 108 7.82 11.81 13.79
C ILE A 108 6.89 10.59 13.79
N HIS A 109 5.91 10.60 12.89
CA HIS A 109 4.89 9.57 12.84
C HIS A 109 4.24 9.53 11.45
N TYR A 110 3.82 8.36 11.02
CA TYR A 110 2.94 8.22 9.87
C TYR A 110 1.94 7.10 10.10
N GLN A 111 0.78 7.24 9.52
CA GLN A 111 -0.27 6.24 9.56
C GLN A 111 -1.27 6.44 8.43
N GLY A 112 -1.96 5.38 8.11
CA GLY A 112 -3.05 5.40 7.15
C GLY A 112 -3.58 4.00 6.86
N PRO A 113 -4.85 3.88 6.43
CA PRO A 113 -5.43 2.62 6.05
C PRO A 113 -4.87 2.12 4.72
N ILE A 114 -4.84 0.80 4.57
CA ILE A 114 -4.75 0.15 3.26
C ILE A 114 -6.19 -0.09 2.81
N GLU A 115 -6.51 0.38 1.63
CA GLU A 115 -7.83 0.26 1.04
C GLU A 115 -7.78 -0.65 -0.18
N TYR A 116 -8.84 -1.45 -0.33
CA TYR A 116 -9.07 -2.32 -1.47
C TYR A 116 -10.34 -1.83 -2.17
N LEU A 117 -10.19 -1.18 -3.31
CA LEU A 117 -11.32 -0.68 -4.10
C LEU A 117 -11.85 -1.78 -5.00
N GLY A 118 -12.86 -2.50 -4.52
CA GLY A 118 -13.58 -3.50 -5.30
C GLY A 118 -12.65 -4.56 -5.92
N ARG A 119 -12.48 -4.54 -7.24
CA ARG A 119 -11.54 -5.39 -7.98
C ARG A 119 -10.21 -4.70 -8.33
N GLY A 120 -9.97 -3.55 -7.75
CA GLY A 120 -8.75 -2.78 -8.01
C GLY A 120 -7.59 -3.18 -7.11
N PRO A 121 -6.37 -2.74 -7.47
CA PRO A 121 -5.18 -2.95 -6.66
C PRO A 121 -5.31 -2.24 -5.31
N PRO A 122 -4.61 -2.75 -4.27
CA PRO A 122 -4.57 -2.07 -2.99
C PRO A 122 -3.87 -0.71 -3.11
N HIS A 123 -4.36 0.26 -2.35
CA HIS A 123 -3.73 1.57 -2.22
C HIS A 123 -3.77 2.02 -0.75
N THR A 124 -2.96 2.99 -0.42
CA THR A 124 -2.94 3.55 0.92
C THR A 124 -2.86 5.07 0.89
N HIS A 125 -3.56 5.68 1.83
CA HIS A 125 -3.52 7.11 2.10
C HIS A 125 -2.83 7.32 3.44
N LEU A 126 -1.71 8.03 3.44
CA LEU A 126 -0.89 8.21 4.61
C LEU A 126 -0.94 9.67 5.07
N LEU A 127 -1.20 9.86 6.35
CA LEU A 127 -0.97 11.10 7.07
C LEU A 127 0.42 11.05 7.70
N VAL A 128 1.25 12.02 7.39
CA VAL A 128 2.64 12.07 7.83
C VAL A 128 2.85 13.30 8.72
N HIS A 129 3.40 13.06 9.90
CA HIS A 129 3.85 14.08 10.83
C HIS A 129 5.38 14.14 10.75
N ALA A 130 5.91 15.26 10.27
CA ALA A 130 7.33 15.51 10.14
C ALA A 130 7.69 16.87 10.75
N ARG A 131 8.95 17.03 11.12
CA ARG A 131 9.51 18.28 11.61
C ARG A 131 10.56 18.76 10.63
N SER A 132 10.41 19.96 10.14
CA SER A 132 11.40 20.67 9.34
C SER A 132 12.61 21.13 10.18
#